data_7ee93382c020940de78b4e50a2178d7d
#
_entry.id   7ee93382c020940de78b4e50a2178d7d
#
_cell.length_a   1.000
_cell.length_b   1.000
_cell.length_c   1.000
_cell.angle_alpha   90.00
_cell.angle_beta   90.00
_cell.angle_gamma   90.00
#
_symmetry.space_group_name_H-M   'P 1'
#
loop_
_entity.id
_entity.type
_entity.pdbx_description
1 polymer ?
#
loop_
_entity_poly.entity_id
_entity_poly.type
_entity_poly.pdbx_seq_one_letter_code
_entity_poly.pdbx_strand_id
1 'polypeptide(L)'
;SDGSLLEPVIFPAKVPSILLNGTSGIAVGMATDISSHNINEVLDATIHVLENPKSTTKDLLKIIKGPDFSNSAKIVANSEELLEIYSTGRGGFKIQANWDKEGNDIVITSLPYQASGSKILEQIADQMLNKKVPMIVDLADEGDHQEPVRLVISLKSNRVNADDVMNHLFAT
;
A
#
# COMPACT_ATOMS: atom_id res chain seq x y z
N SER A 1 25.10 18.10 24.37
CA SER A 1 25.01 17.44 25.70
C SER A 1 26.29 17.73 26.44
N ASP A 2 26.21 18.05 27.70
CA ASP A 2 27.34 18.36 28.59
C ASP A 2 27.98 17.10 29.20
N GLY A 3 27.50 15.90 28.83
CA GLY A 3 27.97 14.61 29.33
C GLY A 3 27.57 14.30 30.78
N SER A 4 26.69 15.09 31.37
CA SER A 4 26.24 14.91 32.77
C SER A 4 25.21 13.81 32.94
N LEU A 5 24.53 13.42 31.87
CA LEU A 5 23.50 12.38 31.87
C LEU A 5 23.89 11.23 30.93
N LEU A 6 23.66 10.01 31.40
CA LEU A 6 23.83 8.80 30.60
C LEU A 6 22.56 8.55 29.79
N GLU A 7 22.71 8.35 28.50
CA GLU A 7 21.61 7.97 27.60
C GLU A 7 21.77 6.49 27.22
N PRO A 8 20.68 5.73 27.07
CA PRO A 8 20.77 4.35 26.59
C PRO A 8 21.25 4.33 25.13
N VAL A 9 22.22 3.48 24.87
CA VAL A 9 22.75 3.27 23.50
C VAL A 9 21.76 2.45 22.66
N ILE A 10 20.97 1.60 23.30
CA ILE A 10 19.98 0.72 22.68
C ILE A 10 18.70 0.79 23.49
N PHE A 11 17.57 0.93 22.79
CA PHE A 11 16.23 0.77 23.37
C PHE A 11 15.76 -0.66 23.10
N PRO A 12 15.73 -1.56 24.12
CA PRO A 12 15.23 -2.91 23.94
C PRO A 12 13.73 -2.87 23.63
N ALA A 13 13.35 -3.40 22.48
CA ALA A 13 11.94 -3.54 22.09
C ALA A 13 11.44 -4.93 22.49
N LYS A 14 10.21 -4.99 23.01
CA LYS A 14 9.53 -6.26 23.35
C LYS A 14 8.94 -6.95 22.13
N VAL A 15 8.84 -6.23 21.02
CA VAL A 15 8.25 -6.68 19.76
C VAL A 15 9.12 -6.20 18.60
N PRO A 16 9.12 -6.86 17.43
CA PRO A 16 9.90 -6.43 16.27
C PRO A 16 9.30 -5.16 15.63
N SER A 17 9.51 -4.02 16.28
CA SER A 17 8.94 -2.72 15.90
C SER A 17 9.27 -2.28 14.48
N ILE A 18 10.40 -2.73 13.94
CA ILE A 18 10.80 -2.46 12.56
C ILE A 18 9.80 -3.04 11.54
N LEU A 19 9.20 -4.19 11.83
CA LEU A 19 8.17 -4.80 10.99
C LEU A 19 6.80 -4.16 11.21
N LEU A 20 6.52 -3.69 12.42
CA LEU A 20 5.23 -3.03 12.71
C LEU A 20 5.13 -1.66 12.04
N ASN A 21 6.16 -0.85 12.19
CA ASN A 21 6.14 0.53 11.72
C ASN A 21 6.67 0.69 10.29
N GLY A 22 7.43 -0.31 9.82
CA GLY A 22 8.24 -0.14 8.63
C GLY A 22 9.40 0.83 8.87
N THR A 23 10.23 0.99 7.87
CA THR A 23 11.29 2.00 7.86
C THR A 23 11.77 2.24 6.45
N SER A 24 12.13 3.48 6.16
CA SER A 24 12.80 3.83 4.91
C SER A 24 14.05 4.65 5.20
N GLY A 25 15.10 4.45 4.41
CA GLY A 25 16.33 5.19 4.56
C GLY A 25 17.14 5.18 3.27
N ILE A 26 17.77 6.31 2.98
CA ILE A 26 18.61 6.50 1.81
C ILE A 26 20.01 6.80 2.28
N ALA A 27 20.97 5.98 1.84
CA ALA A 27 22.38 6.17 2.08
C ALA A 27 23.16 6.19 0.75
N VAL A 28 24.43 6.56 0.79
CA VAL A 28 25.27 6.50 -0.41
C VAL A 28 25.51 5.04 -0.80
N GLY A 29 25.09 4.67 -2.00
CA GLY A 29 25.25 3.34 -2.54
C GLY A 29 24.22 2.30 -2.12
N MET A 30 23.30 2.63 -1.19
CA MET A 30 22.21 1.73 -0.81
C MET A 30 20.99 2.49 -0.29
N ALA A 31 19.84 1.85 -0.42
CA ALA A 31 18.59 2.32 0.18
C ALA A 31 17.85 1.13 0.81
N THR A 32 17.05 1.40 1.83
CA THR A 32 16.14 0.41 2.43
C THR A 32 14.74 0.97 2.44
N ASP A 33 13.78 0.09 2.23
CA ASP A 33 12.35 0.39 2.34
C ASP A 33 11.61 -0.85 2.85
N ILE A 34 11.30 -0.85 4.14
CA ILE A 34 10.59 -1.92 4.82
C ILE A 34 9.18 -1.44 5.10
N SER A 35 8.20 -2.09 4.51
CA SER A 35 6.79 -1.76 4.71
C SER A 35 6.31 -2.15 6.11
N SER A 36 5.27 -1.48 6.60
CA SER A 36 4.56 -1.85 7.83
C SER A 36 3.78 -3.16 7.67
N HIS A 37 3.54 -3.84 8.79
CA HIS A 37 2.82 -5.11 8.85
C HIS A 37 1.77 -5.10 9.96
N ASN A 38 0.80 -5.98 9.84
CA ASN A 38 -0.24 -6.15 10.86
C ASN A 38 0.34 -6.63 12.20
N ILE A 39 -0.03 -5.94 13.28
CA ILE A 39 0.51 -6.23 14.62
C ILE A 39 0.19 -7.66 15.07
N ASN A 40 -1.01 -8.17 14.83
CA ASN A 40 -1.40 -9.51 15.25
C ASN A 40 -0.59 -10.56 14.50
N GLU A 41 -0.45 -10.41 13.17
CA GLU A 41 0.34 -11.32 12.34
C GLU A 41 1.82 -11.33 12.76
N VAL A 42 2.39 -10.16 13.07
CA VAL A 42 3.79 -10.05 13.52
C VAL A 42 3.98 -10.69 14.89
N LEU A 43 3.04 -10.51 15.82
CA LEU A 43 3.11 -11.13 17.14
C LEU A 43 2.97 -12.66 17.05
N ASP A 44 2.00 -13.15 16.28
CA ASP A 44 1.81 -14.58 16.06
C ASP A 44 3.04 -15.24 15.39
N ALA A 45 3.63 -14.56 14.41
CA ALA A 45 4.87 -15.01 13.78
C ALA A 45 6.06 -15.00 14.76
N THR A 46 6.13 -14.01 15.66
CA THR A 46 7.16 -13.94 16.69
C THR A 46 7.04 -15.12 17.68
N ILE A 47 5.84 -15.39 18.15
CA ILE A 47 5.55 -16.56 19.02
C ILE A 47 5.94 -17.85 18.28
N HIS A 48 5.51 -17.98 17.03
CA HIS A 48 5.84 -19.17 16.23
C HIS A 48 7.35 -19.41 16.09
N VAL A 49 8.15 -18.35 15.88
CA VAL A 49 9.62 -18.45 15.81
C VAL A 49 10.24 -18.85 17.15
N LEU A 50 9.71 -18.32 18.26
CA LEU A 50 10.17 -18.68 19.60
C LEU A 50 9.92 -20.15 19.94
N GLU A 51 8.77 -20.66 19.54
CA GLU A 51 8.40 -22.09 19.70
C GLU A 51 9.12 -22.99 18.69
N ASN A 52 9.37 -22.50 17.49
CA ASN A 52 9.98 -23.24 16.37
C ASN A 52 11.17 -22.47 15.78
N PRO A 53 12.35 -22.48 16.43
CA PRO A 53 13.52 -21.69 16.00
C PRO A 53 14.08 -22.04 14.61
N LYS A 54 13.64 -23.15 14.01
CA LYS A 54 14.04 -23.59 12.67
C LYS A 54 13.03 -23.21 11.58
N SER A 55 12.05 -22.38 11.90
CA SER A 55 11.05 -21.91 10.94
C SER A 55 11.70 -21.16 9.78
N THR A 56 11.21 -21.44 8.59
CA THR A 56 11.67 -20.82 7.35
C THR A 56 10.81 -19.58 7.02
N THR A 57 11.29 -18.70 6.14
CA THR A 57 10.50 -17.58 5.59
C THR A 57 9.15 -18.07 5.05
N LYS A 58 9.14 -19.21 4.38
CA LYS A 58 7.91 -19.82 3.84
C LYS A 58 6.89 -20.18 4.93
N ASP A 59 7.36 -20.61 6.10
CA ASP A 59 6.48 -20.93 7.22
C ASP A 59 5.91 -19.66 7.84
N LEU A 60 6.71 -18.62 7.95
CA LEU A 60 6.27 -17.32 8.46
C LEU A 60 5.27 -16.62 7.53
N LEU A 61 5.38 -16.78 6.22
CA LEU A 61 4.42 -16.26 5.23
C LEU A 61 3.05 -16.94 5.27
N LYS A 62 2.89 -18.02 6.00
CA LYS A 62 1.56 -18.58 6.30
C LYS A 62 0.83 -17.77 7.38
N ILE A 63 1.57 -17.05 8.20
CA ILE A 63 1.09 -16.21 9.31
C ILE A 63 1.03 -14.76 8.86
N ILE A 64 2.16 -14.21 8.37
CA ILE A 64 2.26 -12.87 7.81
C ILE A 64 1.86 -12.93 6.34
N LYS A 65 0.70 -12.38 6.01
CA LYS A 65 0.14 -12.43 4.65
C LYS A 65 0.76 -11.43 3.69
N GLY A 66 1.50 -10.48 4.20
CA GLY A 66 2.16 -9.41 3.47
C GLY A 66 2.16 -8.09 4.23
N PRO A 67 2.64 -7.02 3.60
CA PRO A 67 2.55 -5.68 4.17
C PRO A 67 1.10 -5.27 4.45
N ASP A 68 0.92 -4.48 5.51
CA ASP A 68 -0.36 -3.90 5.90
C ASP A 68 -0.19 -2.38 6.04
N PHE A 69 -0.88 -1.64 5.19
CA PHE A 69 -0.81 -0.18 5.16
C PHE A 69 -2.03 0.42 5.83
N SER A 70 -1.82 1.47 6.61
CA SER A 70 -2.89 2.18 7.33
C SER A 70 -4.00 2.76 6.45
N ASN A 71 -3.71 2.96 5.16
CA ASN A 71 -4.65 3.50 4.17
C ASN A 71 -5.48 2.43 3.45
N SER A 72 -5.46 1.19 3.91
CA SER A 72 -6.26 0.07 3.38
C SER A 72 -6.08 -0.24 1.89
N ALA A 73 -5.05 0.30 1.23
CA ALA A 73 -4.78 0.02 -0.17
C ALA A 73 -4.46 -1.47 -0.41
N LYS A 74 -4.89 -1.99 -1.55
CA LYS A 74 -4.78 -3.42 -1.86
C LYS A 74 -3.42 -3.75 -2.47
N ILE A 75 -2.72 -4.73 -1.90
CA ILE A 75 -1.49 -5.27 -2.49
C ILE A 75 -1.86 -6.28 -3.57
N VAL A 76 -1.24 -6.13 -4.72
CA VAL A 76 -1.33 -7.07 -5.84
C VAL A 76 0.01 -7.77 -5.98
N ALA A 77 0.13 -8.91 -5.32
CA ALA A 77 1.26 -9.80 -5.41
C ALA A 77 0.79 -11.24 -5.22
N ASN A 78 1.39 -12.17 -5.91
CA ASN A 78 1.15 -13.59 -5.67
C ASN A 78 2.06 -14.13 -4.55
N SER A 79 1.76 -15.32 -4.05
CA SER A 79 2.51 -15.91 -2.92
C SER A 79 3.98 -16.21 -3.27
N GLU A 80 4.29 -16.45 -4.53
CA GLU A 80 5.67 -16.72 -4.99
C GLU A 80 6.48 -15.43 -5.03
N GLU A 81 5.91 -14.34 -5.54
CA GLU A 81 6.51 -13.01 -5.53
C GLU A 81 6.80 -12.53 -4.10
N LEU A 82 5.82 -12.68 -3.19
CA LEU A 82 6.01 -12.35 -1.78
C LEU A 82 7.14 -13.19 -1.17
N LEU A 83 7.16 -14.49 -1.42
CA LEU A 83 8.22 -15.37 -0.90
C LEU A 83 9.60 -14.94 -1.41
N GLU A 84 9.73 -14.56 -2.68
CA GLU A 84 10.97 -14.07 -3.25
C GLU A 84 11.42 -12.75 -2.58
N ILE A 85 10.50 -11.79 -2.44
CA ILE A 85 10.79 -10.50 -1.79
C ILE A 85 11.26 -10.71 -0.34
N TYR A 86 10.53 -11.49 0.44
CA TYR A 86 10.87 -11.72 1.86
C TYR A 86 12.12 -12.59 2.04
N SER A 87 12.46 -13.45 1.08
CA SER A 87 13.66 -14.30 1.16
C SER A 87 14.91 -13.56 0.72
N THR A 88 14.80 -12.68 -0.26
CA THR A 88 15.96 -11.98 -0.86
C THR A 88 16.13 -10.56 -0.34
N GLY A 89 15.08 -9.96 0.23
CA GLY A 89 15.02 -8.55 0.56
C GLY A 89 15.03 -7.63 -0.67
N ARG A 90 14.69 -8.16 -1.85
CA ARG A 90 14.68 -7.42 -3.12
C ARG A 90 13.40 -7.71 -3.88
N GLY A 91 12.93 -6.71 -4.62
CA GLY A 91 11.72 -6.79 -5.42
C GLY A 91 10.77 -5.66 -5.10
N GLY A 92 9.58 -5.71 -5.66
CA GLY A 92 8.51 -4.74 -5.43
C GLY A 92 7.16 -5.40 -5.69
N PHE A 93 6.14 -4.90 -5.05
CA PHE A 93 4.76 -5.27 -5.28
C PHE A 93 3.96 -4.06 -5.72
N LYS A 94 2.91 -4.30 -6.48
CA LYS A 94 1.99 -3.23 -6.88
C LYS A 94 0.97 -3.00 -5.77
N ILE A 95 0.67 -1.74 -5.53
CA ILE A 95 -0.38 -1.33 -4.61
C ILE A 95 -1.46 -0.64 -5.43
N GLN A 96 -2.71 -1.08 -5.27
CA GLN A 96 -3.86 -0.51 -5.95
C GLN A 96 -4.73 0.25 -4.96
N ALA A 97 -5.35 1.31 -5.46
CA ALA A 97 -6.41 2.03 -4.77
C ALA A 97 -7.62 1.13 -4.53
N ASN A 98 -8.34 1.34 -3.42
CA ASN A 98 -9.67 0.80 -3.26
C ASN A 98 -10.68 1.73 -3.90
N TRP A 99 -11.70 1.14 -4.49
CA TRP A 99 -12.76 1.86 -5.15
C TRP A 99 -14.08 1.09 -5.08
N ASP A 100 -15.16 1.82 -5.15
CA ASP A 100 -16.52 1.29 -5.18
C ASP A 100 -17.29 1.92 -6.33
N LYS A 101 -18.35 1.26 -6.77
CA LYS A 101 -19.27 1.80 -7.79
C LYS A 101 -20.51 2.38 -7.13
N GLU A 102 -20.71 3.68 -7.30
CA GLU A 102 -21.88 4.40 -6.82
C GLU A 102 -22.71 4.91 -8.02
N GLY A 103 -23.72 4.15 -8.44
CA GLY A 103 -24.56 4.52 -9.59
C GLY A 103 -23.76 4.56 -10.90
N ASN A 104 -23.58 5.75 -11.45
CA ASN A 104 -22.76 5.99 -12.65
C ASN A 104 -21.31 6.32 -12.34
N ASP A 105 -20.96 6.45 -11.06
CA ASP A 105 -19.65 6.91 -10.65
C ASP A 105 -18.79 5.77 -10.13
N ILE A 106 -17.49 5.91 -10.30
CA ILE A 106 -16.47 5.14 -9.62
C ILE A 106 -15.90 6.05 -8.55
N VAL A 107 -15.96 5.63 -7.29
CA VAL A 107 -15.47 6.38 -6.15
C VAL A 107 -14.23 5.69 -5.60
N ILE A 108 -13.10 6.37 -5.64
CA ILE A 108 -11.85 5.91 -5.05
C ILE A 108 -11.83 6.35 -3.60
N THR A 109 -11.78 5.38 -2.69
CA THR A 109 -11.87 5.57 -1.23
C THR A 109 -10.54 5.45 -0.51
N SER A 110 -9.51 4.91 -1.16
CA SER A 110 -8.14 4.91 -0.62
C SER A 110 -7.12 4.95 -1.75
N LEU A 111 -5.98 5.56 -1.48
CA LEU A 111 -4.86 5.64 -2.41
C LEU A 111 -3.65 4.89 -1.85
N PRO A 112 -2.76 4.38 -2.71
CA PRO A 112 -1.47 3.85 -2.29
C PRO A 112 -0.68 4.88 -1.46
N TYR A 113 0.14 4.37 -0.54
CA TYR A 113 1.04 5.22 0.24
C TYR A 113 1.90 6.11 -0.68
N GLN A 114 2.02 7.39 -0.34
CA GLN A 114 2.69 8.43 -1.14
C GLN A 114 2.03 8.79 -2.49
N ALA A 115 0.87 8.22 -2.84
CA ALA A 115 0.14 8.66 -4.01
C ALA A 115 -0.63 9.97 -3.74
N SER A 116 -0.60 10.88 -4.71
CA SER A 116 -1.33 12.16 -4.65
C SER A 116 -2.62 12.07 -5.46
N GLY A 117 -3.76 12.32 -4.82
CA GLY A 117 -5.07 12.36 -5.49
C GLY A 117 -5.11 13.37 -6.64
N SER A 118 -4.61 14.57 -6.42
CA SER A 118 -4.55 15.61 -7.45
C SER A 118 -3.75 15.19 -8.68
N LYS A 119 -2.61 14.50 -8.47
CA LYS A 119 -1.78 13.98 -9.56
C LYS A 119 -2.48 12.89 -10.37
N ILE A 120 -3.22 12.02 -9.67
CA ILE A 120 -4.00 10.96 -10.32
C ILE A 120 -5.11 11.56 -11.16
N LEU A 121 -5.86 12.54 -10.63
CA LEU A 121 -6.91 13.23 -11.38
C LEU A 121 -6.34 13.95 -12.60
N GLU A 122 -5.19 14.61 -12.47
CA GLU A 122 -4.49 15.25 -13.59
C GLU A 122 -4.13 14.23 -14.68
N GLN A 123 -3.58 13.08 -14.33
CA GLN A 123 -3.26 12.01 -15.29
C GLN A 123 -4.50 11.45 -15.98
N ILE A 124 -5.61 11.29 -15.24
CA ILE A 124 -6.87 10.82 -15.86
C ILE A 124 -7.43 11.92 -16.78
N ALA A 125 -7.38 13.20 -16.38
CA ALA A 125 -7.82 14.31 -17.20
C ALA A 125 -7.03 14.39 -18.53
N ASP A 126 -5.73 14.17 -18.49
CA ASP A 126 -4.90 14.09 -19.68
C ASP A 126 -5.32 12.94 -20.61
N GLN A 127 -5.70 11.80 -20.06
CA GLN A 127 -6.23 10.69 -20.86
C GLN A 127 -7.60 11.01 -21.47
N MET A 128 -8.45 11.76 -20.76
CA MET A 128 -9.73 12.24 -21.28
C MET A 128 -9.52 13.22 -22.45
N LEU A 129 -8.63 14.20 -22.30
CA LEU A 129 -8.28 15.14 -23.36
C LEU A 129 -7.73 14.43 -24.61
N ASN A 130 -6.92 13.41 -24.40
CA ASN A 130 -6.38 12.56 -25.48
C ASN A 130 -7.36 11.50 -26.00
N LYS A 131 -8.63 11.52 -25.54
CA LYS A 131 -9.71 10.59 -25.93
C LYS A 131 -9.37 9.11 -25.71
N LYS A 132 -8.47 8.80 -24.78
CA LYS A 132 -8.10 7.41 -24.43
C LYS A 132 -9.14 6.73 -23.56
N VAL A 133 -9.90 7.51 -22.76
CA VAL A 133 -10.95 7.05 -21.86
C VAL A 133 -12.29 7.73 -22.17
N PRO A 134 -12.89 7.51 -23.34
CA PRO A 134 -14.10 8.22 -23.80
C PRO A 134 -15.34 7.89 -22.99
N MET A 135 -15.30 6.91 -22.10
CA MET A 135 -16.37 6.54 -21.17
C MET A 135 -16.41 7.41 -19.92
N ILE A 136 -15.35 8.12 -19.59
CA ILE A 136 -15.29 9.06 -18.46
C ILE A 136 -15.76 10.43 -18.95
N VAL A 137 -16.63 11.08 -18.19
CA VAL A 137 -17.23 12.38 -18.54
C VAL A 137 -16.82 13.49 -17.59
N ASP A 138 -16.56 13.16 -16.33
CA ASP A 138 -16.19 14.15 -15.32
C ASP A 138 -15.30 13.54 -14.25
N LEU A 139 -14.54 14.39 -13.55
CA LEU A 139 -13.66 14.05 -12.45
C LEU A 139 -13.85 15.08 -11.33
N ALA A 140 -14.01 14.61 -10.10
CA ALA A 140 -14.10 15.47 -8.92
C ALA A 140 -13.24 14.94 -7.78
N ASP A 141 -12.69 15.85 -6.98
CA ASP A 141 -12.13 15.56 -5.66
C ASP A 141 -13.14 16.02 -4.63
N GLU A 142 -13.80 15.07 -3.98
CA GLU A 142 -14.82 15.30 -2.96
C GLU A 142 -14.28 14.99 -1.55
N GLY A 143 -12.94 14.84 -1.42
CA GLY A 143 -12.31 14.57 -0.13
C GLY A 143 -12.60 15.65 0.89
N ASP A 144 -12.93 15.26 2.12
CA ASP A 144 -13.15 16.14 3.24
C ASP A 144 -12.40 15.67 4.50
N HIS A 145 -12.70 16.23 5.67
CA HIS A 145 -12.07 15.84 6.93
C HIS A 145 -12.56 14.51 7.50
N GLN A 146 -13.70 14.00 7.04
CA GLN A 146 -14.25 12.69 7.43
C GLN A 146 -13.81 11.59 6.46
N GLU A 147 -13.82 11.91 5.16
CA GLU A 147 -13.37 11.06 4.07
C GLU A 147 -12.23 11.76 3.30
N PRO A 148 -10.99 11.69 3.80
CA PRO A 148 -9.87 12.44 3.22
C PRO A 148 -9.52 12.04 1.79
N VAL A 149 -9.93 10.84 1.38
CA VAL A 149 -9.78 10.35 0.01
C VAL A 149 -11.14 9.98 -0.53
N ARG A 150 -11.68 10.83 -1.38
CA ARG A 150 -12.91 10.57 -2.15
C ARG A 150 -12.76 11.18 -3.54
N LEU A 151 -12.17 10.42 -4.46
CA LEU A 151 -12.02 10.84 -5.83
C LEU A 151 -13.13 10.21 -6.66
N VAL A 152 -13.93 11.03 -7.32
CA VAL A 152 -15.10 10.60 -8.08
C VAL A 152 -14.80 10.67 -9.57
N ILE A 153 -15.02 9.56 -10.27
CA ILE A 153 -14.88 9.42 -11.72
C ILE A 153 -16.25 9.14 -12.29
N SER A 154 -16.86 10.12 -12.94
CA SER A 154 -18.22 9.98 -13.52
C SER A 154 -18.17 9.33 -14.90
N LEU A 155 -18.96 8.26 -15.06
CA LEU A 155 -19.09 7.51 -16.30
C LEU A 155 -20.31 7.99 -17.10
N LYS A 156 -20.26 7.88 -18.42
CA LYS A 156 -21.37 8.23 -19.34
C LYS A 156 -22.67 7.49 -19.05
N SER A 157 -22.58 6.28 -18.50
CA SER A 157 -23.73 5.41 -18.27
C SER A 157 -23.38 4.33 -17.26
N ASN A 158 -24.37 3.89 -16.49
CA ASN A 158 -24.25 2.75 -15.57
C ASN A 158 -23.99 1.40 -16.28
N ARG A 159 -24.15 1.34 -17.60
CA ARG A 159 -23.82 0.17 -18.43
C ARG A 159 -22.34 0.01 -18.70
N VAL A 160 -21.53 1.04 -18.46
CA VAL A 160 -20.08 0.95 -18.56
C VAL A 160 -19.59 0.03 -17.46
N ASN A 161 -18.75 -0.93 -17.84
CA ASN A 161 -18.13 -1.82 -16.86
C ASN A 161 -17.04 -1.05 -16.10
N ALA A 162 -17.25 -0.82 -14.80
CA ALA A 162 -16.33 -0.10 -13.94
C ALA A 162 -15.00 -0.85 -13.76
N ASP A 163 -15.04 -2.19 -13.70
CA ASP A 163 -13.81 -3.00 -13.59
C ASP A 163 -12.90 -2.82 -14.80
N ASP A 164 -13.46 -2.76 -16.01
CA ASP A 164 -12.66 -2.56 -17.22
C ASP A 164 -12.02 -1.17 -17.25
N VAL A 165 -12.75 -0.15 -16.79
CA VAL A 165 -12.22 1.22 -16.66
C VAL A 165 -11.08 1.26 -15.64
N MET A 166 -11.29 0.68 -14.45
CA MET A 166 -10.26 0.66 -13.41
C MET A 166 -9.05 -0.18 -13.79
N ASN A 167 -9.24 -1.32 -14.46
CA ASN A 167 -8.14 -2.12 -14.98
C ASN A 167 -7.28 -1.34 -15.99
N HIS A 168 -7.94 -0.55 -16.85
CA HIS A 168 -7.21 0.34 -17.78
C HIS A 168 -6.42 1.41 -17.00
N LEU A 169 -7.04 2.08 -16.03
CA LEU A 169 -6.38 3.12 -15.23
C LEU A 169 -5.23 2.57 -14.37
N PHE A 170 -5.34 1.35 -13.86
CA PHE A 170 -4.24 0.70 -13.13
C PHE A 170 -3.07 0.25 -14.02
N ALA A 171 -3.28 0.15 -15.32
CA ALA A 171 -2.27 -0.25 -16.29
C ALA A 171 -1.51 0.94 -16.89
N THR A 172 -2.00 2.16 -16.72
CA THR A 172 -1.48 3.39 -17.33
C THR A 172 -1.03 4.42 -16.35
#